data_467d486e856a876498551b683c866830
#
_entry.id   467d486e856a876498551b683c866830
#
_cell.length_a   1.000
_cell.length_b   1.000
_cell.length_c   1.000
_cell.angle_alpha   90.00
_cell.angle_beta   90.00
_cell.angle_gamma   90.00
#
_symmetry.space_group_name_H-M   'P 1'
#
loop_
_entity.id
_entity.type
_entity.pdbx_description
1 polymer ?
#
loop_
_entity_poly.entity_id
_entity_poly.type
_entity_poly.pdbx_seq_one_letter_code
_entity_poly.pdbx_strand_id
1 'polypeptide(L)'
;MIIFAIDDEAAMLAELHDAIAEAEPNAEIHNFQYTKDVLSAISEKKILPDVVFSDIELPGMDGLSLAVQIKRTAPETKIVFVTGYSQYAVEAFRRRVNGYLLKPVDAGQIREELDYLQEYYKPNPEKLQVKCFGFFEVYWQGKALAFERKQSKELFAFLIDRNSICAAEDIADALWEGDPDMAACKTRIRSLLHDLKNTFSSIGLNDILIRKRDRIGIETDRIECDYYRFLMGDVQAVNAFHGEYMSQYSWAEPTMGKLVFREENSGAFPVRR
;
A
#
# COMPACT_ATOMS: atom_id res chain seq x y z
N MET A 1 3.49 8.34 -18.63
CA MET A 1 2.39 7.71 -17.87
C MET A 1 1.42 7.12 -18.87
N ILE A 2 1.01 5.85 -18.67
CA ILE A 2 0.02 5.17 -19.52
C ILE A 2 -1.33 5.25 -18.83
N ILE A 3 -2.34 5.81 -19.50
CA ILE A 3 -3.70 5.98 -18.97
C ILE A 3 -4.69 5.22 -19.85
N PHE A 4 -5.57 4.43 -19.23
CA PHE A 4 -6.70 3.84 -19.91
C PHE A 4 -7.96 4.64 -19.61
N ALA A 5 -8.71 5.02 -20.65
CA ALA A 5 -10.04 5.63 -20.58
C ALA A 5 -11.07 4.60 -21.07
N ILE A 6 -12.09 4.32 -20.27
CA ILE A 6 -13.05 3.24 -20.51
C ILE A 6 -14.48 3.76 -20.33
N ASP A 7 -15.25 3.73 -21.39
CA ASP A 7 -16.66 4.12 -21.41
C ASP A 7 -17.31 3.50 -22.65
N ASP A 8 -18.46 2.88 -22.53
CA ASP A 8 -19.15 2.24 -23.67
C ASP A 8 -19.83 3.26 -24.59
N GLU A 9 -20.13 4.45 -24.08
CA GLU A 9 -20.67 5.56 -24.87
C GLU A 9 -19.54 6.35 -25.54
N ALA A 10 -19.45 6.27 -26.89
CA ALA A 10 -18.38 6.91 -27.65
C ALA A 10 -18.25 8.44 -27.39
N ALA A 11 -19.34 9.13 -27.11
CA ALA A 11 -19.32 10.55 -26.79
C ALA A 11 -18.69 10.82 -25.43
N MET A 12 -19.07 10.05 -24.42
CA MET A 12 -18.51 10.15 -23.05
C MET A 12 -17.03 9.77 -23.03
N LEU A 13 -16.67 8.74 -23.79
CA LEU A 13 -15.26 8.33 -23.95
C LEU A 13 -14.41 9.42 -24.59
N ALA A 14 -14.96 10.14 -25.58
CA ALA A 14 -14.25 11.26 -26.21
C ALA A 14 -14.07 12.43 -25.24
N GLU A 15 -15.13 12.81 -24.49
CA GLU A 15 -15.06 13.86 -23.46
C GLU A 15 -14.05 13.49 -22.36
N LEU A 16 -14.04 12.26 -21.91
CA LEU A 16 -13.08 11.76 -20.91
C LEU A 16 -11.65 11.81 -21.46
N HIS A 17 -11.44 11.38 -22.71
CA HIS A 17 -10.15 11.47 -23.39
C HIS A 17 -9.63 12.90 -23.44
N ASP A 18 -10.48 13.84 -23.88
CA ASP A 18 -10.11 15.25 -24.02
C ASP A 18 -9.75 15.87 -22.65
N ALA A 19 -10.53 15.56 -21.61
CA ALA A 19 -10.26 16.01 -20.24
C ALA A 19 -8.91 15.45 -19.73
N ILE A 20 -8.61 14.17 -19.99
CA ILE A 20 -7.32 13.55 -19.62
C ILE A 20 -6.16 14.17 -20.41
N ALA A 21 -6.32 14.37 -21.72
CA ALA A 21 -5.27 14.94 -22.58
C ALA A 21 -4.94 16.39 -22.19
N GLU A 22 -5.93 17.18 -21.79
CA GLU A 22 -5.72 18.53 -21.28
C GLU A 22 -5.07 18.53 -19.88
N ALA A 23 -5.46 17.58 -19.00
CA ALA A 23 -4.90 17.46 -17.66
C ALA A 23 -3.44 16.99 -17.68
N GLU A 24 -3.11 15.99 -18.51
CA GLU A 24 -1.77 15.37 -18.60
C GLU A 24 -1.34 15.23 -20.08
N PRO A 25 -0.82 16.30 -20.69
CA PRO A 25 -0.48 16.31 -22.12
C PRO A 25 0.59 15.31 -22.57
N ASN A 26 1.36 14.77 -21.62
CA ASN A 26 2.41 13.79 -21.89
C ASN A 26 1.96 12.34 -21.64
N ALA A 27 0.69 12.11 -21.34
CA ALA A 27 0.17 10.77 -21.15
C ALA A 27 0.00 10.03 -22.48
N GLU A 28 0.30 8.74 -22.47
CA GLU A 28 -0.11 7.80 -23.51
C GLU A 28 -1.51 7.30 -23.15
N ILE A 29 -2.54 7.76 -23.88
CA ILE A 29 -3.94 7.48 -23.56
C ILE A 29 -4.47 6.40 -24.48
N HIS A 30 -5.02 5.33 -23.91
CA HIS A 30 -5.68 4.24 -24.63
C HIS A 30 -7.17 4.25 -24.31
N ASN A 31 -8.01 4.35 -25.34
CA ASN A 31 -9.46 4.40 -25.23
C ASN A 31 -10.08 3.02 -25.48
N PHE A 32 -11.03 2.63 -24.62
CA PHE A 32 -11.71 1.34 -24.73
C PHE A 32 -13.22 1.51 -24.53
N GLN A 33 -14.02 0.96 -25.44
CA GLN A 33 -15.47 0.85 -25.29
C GLN A 33 -15.91 -0.51 -24.73
N TYR A 34 -15.02 -1.50 -24.74
CA TYR A 34 -15.33 -2.86 -24.30
C TYR A 34 -14.31 -3.40 -23.31
N THR A 35 -14.78 -3.97 -22.22
CA THR A 35 -13.95 -4.52 -21.15
C THR A 35 -13.02 -5.65 -21.61
N LYS A 36 -13.46 -6.44 -22.61
CA LYS A 36 -12.62 -7.51 -23.22
C LYS A 36 -11.33 -6.97 -23.85
N ASP A 37 -11.42 -5.77 -24.47
CA ASP A 37 -10.28 -5.17 -25.15
C ASP A 37 -9.26 -4.62 -24.14
N VAL A 38 -9.75 -4.11 -22.98
CA VAL A 38 -8.91 -3.73 -21.84
C VAL A 38 -8.12 -4.94 -21.32
N LEU A 39 -8.80 -6.06 -21.07
CA LEU A 39 -8.17 -7.26 -20.56
C LEU A 39 -7.17 -7.86 -21.58
N SER A 40 -7.48 -7.82 -22.88
CA SER A 40 -6.55 -8.22 -23.94
C SER A 40 -5.33 -7.30 -24.00
N ALA A 41 -5.51 -5.97 -23.86
CA ALA A 41 -4.39 -5.03 -23.83
C ALA A 41 -3.41 -5.35 -22.69
N ILE A 42 -3.91 -5.68 -21.51
CA ILE A 42 -3.09 -6.00 -20.34
C ILE A 42 -2.45 -7.39 -20.47
N SER A 43 -3.26 -8.43 -20.78
CA SER A 43 -2.79 -9.82 -20.73
C SER A 43 -1.97 -10.25 -21.95
N GLU A 44 -2.39 -9.84 -23.15
CA GLU A 44 -1.79 -10.26 -24.41
C GLU A 44 -0.73 -9.26 -24.91
N LYS A 45 -1.10 -7.96 -24.96
CA LYS A 45 -0.21 -6.91 -25.46
C LYS A 45 0.80 -6.42 -24.43
N LYS A 46 0.63 -6.81 -23.14
CA LYS A 46 1.49 -6.40 -22.02
C LYS A 46 1.55 -4.88 -21.81
N ILE A 47 0.49 -4.16 -22.17
CA ILE A 47 0.36 -2.73 -21.89
C ILE A 47 -0.20 -2.60 -20.48
N LEU A 48 0.63 -2.19 -19.54
CA LEU A 48 0.23 -2.04 -18.13
C LEU A 48 -0.08 -0.56 -17.87
N PRO A 49 -1.34 -0.18 -17.59
CA PRO A 49 -1.67 1.21 -17.28
C PRO A 49 -1.20 1.60 -15.88
N ASP A 50 -0.73 2.84 -15.77
CA ASP A 50 -0.47 3.47 -14.47
C ASP A 50 -1.79 3.86 -13.79
N VAL A 51 -2.74 4.39 -14.58
CA VAL A 51 -4.07 4.82 -14.13
C VAL A 51 -5.14 4.34 -15.11
N VAL A 52 -6.27 3.92 -14.58
CA VAL A 52 -7.49 3.60 -15.34
C VAL A 52 -8.61 4.53 -14.88
N PHE A 53 -9.18 5.30 -15.80
CA PHE A 53 -10.45 5.98 -15.61
C PHE A 53 -11.53 5.16 -16.30
N SER A 54 -12.55 4.71 -15.57
CA SER A 54 -13.56 3.78 -16.07
C SER A 54 -14.97 4.16 -15.64
N ASP A 55 -15.94 4.07 -16.53
CA ASP A 55 -17.31 3.99 -16.06
C ASP A 55 -17.56 2.70 -15.29
N ILE A 56 -18.54 2.73 -14.41
CA ILE A 56 -19.02 1.56 -13.64
C ILE A 56 -20.02 0.75 -14.48
N GLU A 57 -20.95 1.43 -15.15
CA GLU A 57 -21.97 0.76 -15.95
C GLU A 57 -21.42 0.47 -17.35
N LEU A 58 -20.85 -0.71 -17.53
CA LEU A 58 -20.31 -1.20 -18.79
C LEU A 58 -21.07 -2.46 -19.22
N PRO A 59 -21.34 -2.65 -20.53
CA PRO A 59 -22.07 -3.81 -21.02
C PRO A 59 -21.27 -5.12 -20.86
N GLY A 60 -21.94 -6.15 -20.38
CA GLY A 60 -21.40 -7.49 -20.23
C GLY A 60 -20.64 -7.71 -18.92
N MET A 61 -19.61 -6.94 -18.65
CA MET A 61 -18.88 -6.94 -17.37
C MET A 61 -18.88 -5.51 -16.82
N ASP A 62 -19.41 -5.31 -15.63
CA ASP A 62 -19.40 -4.00 -14.98
C ASP A 62 -17.98 -3.54 -14.62
N GLY A 63 -17.80 -2.22 -14.45
CA GLY A 63 -16.51 -1.61 -14.14
C GLY A 63 -15.92 -2.10 -12.81
N LEU A 64 -16.77 -2.45 -11.84
CA LEU A 64 -16.32 -2.99 -10.54
C LEU A 64 -15.68 -4.38 -10.70
N SER A 65 -16.28 -5.25 -11.52
CA SER A 65 -15.74 -6.56 -11.85
C SER A 65 -14.47 -6.47 -12.70
N LEU A 66 -14.44 -5.50 -13.63
CA LEU A 66 -13.24 -5.18 -14.42
C LEU A 66 -12.08 -4.73 -13.51
N ALA A 67 -12.35 -3.85 -12.55
CA ALA A 67 -11.35 -3.38 -11.60
C ALA A 67 -10.69 -4.53 -10.84
N VAL A 68 -11.47 -5.50 -10.37
CA VAL A 68 -10.94 -6.71 -9.69
C VAL A 68 -10.02 -7.52 -10.62
N GLN A 69 -10.36 -7.66 -11.90
CA GLN A 69 -9.52 -8.41 -12.84
C GLN A 69 -8.24 -7.65 -13.19
N ILE A 70 -8.32 -6.32 -13.36
CA ILE A 70 -7.13 -5.49 -13.57
C ILE A 70 -6.18 -5.63 -12.38
N LYS A 71 -6.69 -5.50 -11.15
CA LYS A 71 -5.86 -5.60 -9.93
C LYS A 71 -5.18 -6.96 -9.75
N ARG A 72 -5.77 -8.05 -10.24
CA ARG A 72 -5.14 -9.39 -10.23
C ARG A 72 -3.93 -9.49 -11.17
N THR A 73 -3.95 -8.78 -12.29
CA THR A 73 -2.90 -8.86 -13.32
C THR A 73 -1.90 -7.72 -13.22
N ALA A 74 -2.38 -6.54 -12.80
CA ALA A 74 -1.62 -5.31 -12.66
C ALA A 74 -1.97 -4.64 -11.30
N PRO A 75 -1.48 -5.15 -10.16
CA PRO A 75 -1.86 -4.71 -8.82
C PRO A 75 -1.50 -3.24 -8.54
N GLU A 76 -0.46 -2.72 -9.19
CA GLU A 76 0.01 -1.34 -9.02
C GLU A 76 -0.85 -0.32 -9.79
N THR A 77 -1.67 -0.76 -10.77
CA THR A 77 -2.55 0.12 -11.53
C THR A 77 -3.55 0.82 -10.61
N LYS A 78 -3.63 2.12 -10.68
CA LYS A 78 -4.63 2.92 -9.97
C LYS A 78 -5.93 2.96 -10.75
N ILE A 79 -7.07 2.84 -10.05
CA ILE A 79 -8.39 2.81 -10.68
C ILE A 79 -9.24 3.93 -10.11
N VAL A 80 -9.74 4.78 -11.01
CA VAL A 80 -10.64 5.89 -10.72
C VAL A 80 -11.94 5.64 -11.50
N PHE A 81 -13.05 5.60 -10.81
CA PHE A 81 -14.33 5.54 -11.49
C PHE A 81 -14.81 6.92 -11.90
N VAL A 82 -15.35 7.01 -13.12
CA VAL A 82 -15.96 8.22 -13.70
C VAL A 82 -17.36 7.86 -14.14
N THR A 83 -18.38 8.21 -13.36
CA THR A 83 -19.75 7.74 -13.60
C THR A 83 -20.79 8.81 -13.26
N GLY A 84 -21.98 8.70 -13.84
CA GLY A 84 -23.13 9.57 -13.52
C GLY A 84 -23.86 9.19 -12.23
N TYR A 85 -23.51 8.11 -11.59
CA TYR A 85 -24.29 7.50 -10.50
C TYR A 85 -23.61 7.62 -9.15
N SER A 86 -24.06 8.51 -8.30
CA SER A 86 -23.51 8.73 -6.94
C SER A 86 -23.71 7.55 -5.97
N GLN A 87 -24.72 6.70 -6.21
CA GLN A 87 -25.04 5.57 -5.33
C GLN A 87 -23.97 4.47 -5.32
N TYR A 88 -23.15 4.35 -6.35
CA TYR A 88 -22.07 3.37 -6.42
C TYR A 88 -20.80 3.79 -5.66
N ALA A 89 -20.71 5.03 -5.19
CA ALA A 89 -19.53 5.52 -4.48
C ALA A 89 -19.16 4.63 -3.29
N VAL A 90 -20.16 4.22 -2.47
CA VAL A 90 -19.92 3.33 -1.31
C VAL A 90 -19.44 1.95 -1.75
N GLU A 91 -19.95 1.41 -2.85
CA GLU A 91 -19.51 0.11 -3.37
C GLU A 91 -18.14 0.19 -4.03
N ALA A 92 -17.84 1.25 -4.74
CA ALA A 92 -16.53 1.54 -5.31
C ALA A 92 -15.46 1.58 -4.20
N PHE A 93 -15.73 2.28 -3.09
CA PHE A 93 -14.84 2.27 -1.92
C PHE A 93 -14.69 0.87 -1.29
N ARG A 94 -15.76 0.06 -1.25
CA ARG A 94 -15.67 -1.34 -0.78
C ARG A 94 -14.83 -2.22 -1.71
N ARG A 95 -14.81 -1.93 -3.00
CA ARG A 95 -14.02 -2.63 -4.03
C ARG A 95 -12.61 -2.07 -4.19
N ARG A 96 -12.19 -1.15 -3.30
CA ARG A 96 -10.80 -0.69 -3.17
C ARG A 96 -10.28 0.05 -4.40
N VAL A 97 -11.12 0.89 -4.99
CA VAL A 97 -10.67 1.81 -6.05
C VAL A 97 -9.98 3.02 -5.45
N ASN A 98 -9.12 3.64 -6.25
CA ASN A 98 -8.26 4.72 -5.79
C ASN A 98 -8.97 6.07 -5.80
N GLY A 99 -10.01 6.24 -6.64
CA GLY A 99 -10.76 7.48 -6.78
C GLY A 99 -12.15 7.29 -7.36
N TYR A 100 -12.96 8.36 -7.30
CA TYR A 100 -14.33 8.38 -7.79
C TYR A 100 -14.72 9.79 -8.21
N LEU A 101 -15.02 9.97 -9.47
CA LEU A 101 -15.46 11.24 -10.06
C LEU A 101 -16.88 11.12 -10.61
N LEU A 102 -17.67 12.17 -10.44
CA LEU A 102 -19.02 12.24 -11.01
C LEU A 102 -18.99 12.95 -12.36
N LYS A 103 -19.61 12.34 -13.38
CA LYS A 103 -19.84 12.98 -14.68
C LYS A 103 -20.77 14.20 -14.53
N PRO A 104 -20.55 15.31 -15.27
CA PRO A 104 -19.45 15.51 -16.23
C PRO A 104 -18.12 15.79 -15.52
N VAL A 105 -17.01 15.36 -16.10
CA VAL A 105 -15.67 15.61 -15.59
C VAL A 105 -14.93 16.61 -16.47
N ASP A 106 -14.12 17.47 -15.85
CA ASP A 106 -13.26 18.42 -16.55
C ASP A 106 -11.76 18.14 -16.28
N ALA A 107 -10.91 18.79 -17.03
CA ALA A 107 -9.46 18.64 -16.92
C ALA A 107 -8.92 19.03 -15.53
N GLY A 108 -9.58 19.95 -14.82
CA GLY A 108 -9.21 20.36 -13.46
C GLY A 108 -9.39 19.20 -12.47
N GLN A 109 -10.57 18.56 -12.50
CA GLN A 109 -10.89 17.40 -11.66
C GLN A 109 -9.98 16.20 -11.96
N ILE A 110 -9.71 15.93 -13.24
CA ILE A 110 -8.77 14.87 -13.64
C ILE A 110 -7.36 15.18 -13.12
N ARG A 111 -6.91 16.43 -13.21
CA ARG A 111 -5.59 16.85 -12.72
C ARG A 111 -5.49 16.74 -11.21
N GLU A 112 -6.47 17.21 -10.46
CA GLU A 112 -6.52 17.07 -9.00
C GLU A 112 -6.43 15.59 -8.58
N GLU A 113 -7.15 14.71 -9.28
CA GLU A 113 -7.13 13.28 -8.99
C GLU A 113 -5.77 12.66 -9.34
N LEU A 114 -5.18 13.00 -10.50
CA LEU A 114 -3.85 12.53 -10.88
C LEU A 114 -2.76 13.03 -9.92
N ASP A 115 -2.81 14.29 -9.51
CA ASP A 115 -1.89 14.88 -8.53
C ASP A 115 -2.03 14.19 -7.17
N TYR A 116 -3.26 13.96 -6.70
CA TYR A 116 -3.54 13.21 -5.48
C TYR A 116 -2.95 11.80 -5.56
N LEU A 117 -3.19 11.07 -6.66
CA LEU A 117 -2.67 9.73 -6.88
C LEU A 117 -1.13 9.73 -6.95
N GLN A 118 -0.52 10.76 -7.53
CA GLN A 118 0.94 10.86 -7.62
C GLN A 118 1.58 11.26 -6.29
N GLU A 119 1.03 12.23 -5.58
CA GLU A 119 1.59 12.75 -4.34
C GLU A 119 1.38 11.79 -3.17
N TYR A 120 0.16 11.25 -3.07
CA TYR A 120 -0.21 10.33 -1.99
C TYR A 120 0.53 8.98 -2.07
N TYR A 121 0.88 8.56 -3.30
CA TYR A 121 1.51 7.26 -3.55
C TYR A 121 3.01 7.33 -3.88
N LYS A 122 3.62 8.51 -3.91
CA LYS A 122 5.08 8.60 -4.00
C LYS A 122 5.70 8.21 -2.65
N PRO A 123 6.64 7.25 -2.66
CA PRO A 123 7.43 7.00 -1.46
C PRO A 123 8.12 8.29 -1.03
N ASN A 124 7.90 8.72 0.20
CA ASN A 124 8.57 9.90 0.72
C ASN A 124 10.07 9.62 0.86
N PRO A 125 10.97 10.32 0.11
CA PRO A 125 12.40 10.06 0.16
C PRO A 125 13.04 10.37 1.52
N GLU A 126 12.34 11.10 2.40
CA GLU A 126 12.78 11.43 3.76
C GLU A 126 12.30 10.41 4.79
N LYS A 127 11.48 9.42 4.38
CA LYS A 127 10.98 8.36 5.25
C LYS A 127 11.59 7.00 4.91
N LEU A 128 11.81 6.22 5.95
CA LEU A 128 12.21 4.83 5.82
C LEU A 128 11.02 4.01 5.27
N GLN A 129 11.20 3.38 4.13
CA GLN A 129 10.16 2.57 3.50
C GLN A 129 10.25 1.15 4.04
N VAL A 130 9.14 0.65 4.57
CA VAL A 130 9.06 -0.68 5.17
C VAL A 130 7.96 -1.48 4.49
N LYS A 131 8.31 -2.64 3.95
CA LYS A 131 7.38 -3.63 3.41
C LYS A 131 7.20 -4.75 4.42
N CYS A 132 5.95 -4.98 4.81
CA CYS A 132 5.54 -6.04 5.73
C CYS A 132 4.76 -7.15 5.02
N PHE A 133 4.12 -6.84 3.89
CA PHE A 133 3.36 -7.82 3.12
C PHE A 133 4.28 -8.73 2.32
N GLY A 134 4.09 -10.04 2.46
CA GLY A 134 5.04 -11.05 2.03
C GLY A 134 6.25 -11.11 2.96
N PHE A 135 7.45 -10.88 2.43
CA PHE A 135 8.69 -10.82 3.22
C PHE A 135 8.93 -9.41 3.76
N PHE A 136 9.39 -9.32 5.01
CA PHE A 136 9.79 -8.05 5.61
C PHE A 136 11.03 -7.48 4.93
N GLU A 137 10.90 -6.31 4.31
CA GLU A 137 11.97 -5.61 3.64
C GLU A 137 11.98 -4.12 4.01
N VAL A 138 13.18 -3.53 4.02
CA VAL A 138 13.39 -2.13 4.39
C VAL A 138 14.19 -1.45 3.31
N TYR A 139 13.74 -0.25 2.89
CA TYR A 139 14.40 0.53 1.84
C TYR A 139 14.63 1.96 2.31
N TRP A 140 15.73 2.52 1.87
CA TRP A 140 16.05 3.93 2.01
C TRP A 140 16.37 4.52 0.65
N GLN A 141 15.61 5.55 0.25
CA GLN A 141 15.72 6.18 -1.07
C GLN A 141 15.75 5.17 -2.23
N GLY A 142 14.84 4.19 -2.18
CA GLY A 142 14.68 3.15 -3.19
C GLY A 142 15.73 2.03 -3.18
N LYS A 143 16.71 2.07 -2.27
CA LYS A 143 17.73 1.01 -2.13
C LYS A 143 17.45 0.15 -0.91
N ALA A 144 17.57 -1.17 -1.05
CA ALA A 144 17.42 -2.09 0.09
C ALA A 144 18.45 -1.76 1.18
N LEU A 145 17.95 -1.60 2.42
CA LEU A 145 18.79 -1.30 3.57
C LEU A 145 19.44 -2.58 4.09
N ALA A 146 20.76 -2.59 4.16
CA ALA A 146 21.51 -3.69 4.69
C ALA A 146 21.57 -3.62 6.24
N PHE A 147 21.30 -4.74 6.88
CA PHE A 147 21.44 -4.90 8.33
C PHE A 147 22.69 -5.74 8.62
N GLU A 148 23.43 -5.38 9.64
CA GLU A 148 24.65 -6.09 10.04
C GLU A 148 24.37 -7.54 10.41
N ARG A 149 23.25 -7.78 11.12
CA ARG A 149 22.79 -9.12 11.51
C ARG A 149 21.34 -9.36 11.13
N LYS A 150 20.97 -10.59 10.75
CA LYS A 150 19.59 -10.99 10.51
C LYS A 150 18.69 -10.72 11.71
N GLN A 151 19.17 -10.99 12.92
CA GLN A 151 18.42 -10.74 14.16
C GLN A 151 18.18 -9.25 14.43
N SER A 152 19.07 -8.35 13.97
CA SER A 152 18.81 -6.91 14.06
C SER A 152 17.65 -6.50 13.16
N LYS A 153 17.59 -7.05 11.93
CA LYS A 153 16.44 -6.88 11.03
C LYS A 153 15.15 -7.45 11.64
N GLU A 154 15.24 -8.62 12.28
CA GLU A 154 14.10 -9.27 12.94
C GLU A 154 13.59 -8.46 14.15
N LEU A 155 14.48 -7.93 14.98
CA LEU A 155 14.10 -7.03 16.08
C LEU A 155 13.38 -5.79 15.53
N PHE A 156 13.85 -5.21 14.45
CA PHE A 156 13.19 -4.07 13.83
C PHE A 156 11.80 -4.45 13.30
N ALA A 157 11.67 -5.61 12.63
CA ALA A 157 10.38 -6.13 12.17
C ALA A 157 9.40 -6.32 13.34
N PHE A 158 9.84 -6.85 14.46
CA PHE A 158 9.02 -7.00 15.66
C PHE A 158 8.54 -5.65 16.20
N LEU A 159 9.41 -4.64 16.25
CA LEU A 159 9.01 -3.29 16.68
C LEU A 159 8.00 -2.64 15.73
N ILE A 160 8.13 -2.88 14.42
CA ILE A 160 7.15 -2.46 13.41
C ILE A 160 5.80 -3.15 13.66
N ASP A 161 5.79 -4.47 13.84
CA ASP A 161 4.57 -5.26 14.09
C ASP A 161 3.80 -4.74 15.31
N ARG A 162 4.51 -4.51 16.40
CA ARG A 162 3.90 -4.06 17.65
C ARG A 162 3.37 -2.63 17.61
N ASN A 163 3.95 -1.79 16.75
CA ASN A 163 3.57 -0.37 16.61
C ASN A 163 3.38 0.36 17.95
N SER A 164 4.18 -0.03 18.95
CA SER A 164 4.09 0.46 20.31
C SER A 164 5.41 0.27 21.04
N ILE A 165 5.50 0.82 22.26
CA ILE A 165 6.67 0.63 23.11
C ILE A 165 6.57 -0.75 23.80
N CYS A 166 7.51 -1.65 23.50
CA CYS A 166 7.59 -3.02 23.99
C CYS A 166 8.49 -3.13 25.22
N ALA A 167 8.18 -4.07 26.10
CA ALA A 167 9.11 -4.48 27.16
C ALA A 167 10.19 -5.43 26.59
N ALA A 168 11.34 -5.52 27.29
CA ALA A 168 12.41 -6.43 26.87
C ALA A 168 11.96 -7.90 26.94
N GLU A 169 11.06 -8.21 27.83
CA GLU A 169 10.43 -9.52 27.99
C GLU A 169 9.64 -9.92 26.74
N ASP A 170 8.79 -9.03 26.22
CA ASP A 170 7.98 -9.28 25.00
C ASP A 170 8.89 -9.55 23.78
N ILE A 171 10.02 -8.85 23.70
CA ILE A 171 11.01 -9.02 22.62
C ILE A 171 11.73 -10.37 22.78
N ALA A 172 12.10 -10.73 24.02
CA ALA A 172 12.79 -11.98 24.29
C ALA A 172 11.91 -13.19 23.95
N ASP A 173 10.63 -13.15 24.34
CA ASP A 173 9.68 -14.20 24.06
C ASP A 173 9.48 -14.40 22.55
N ALA A 174 9.45 -13.31 21.77
CA ALA A 174 9.28 -13.40 20.32
C ALA A 174 10.53 -13.90 19.58
N LEU A 175 11.71 -13.39 19.94
CA LEU A 175 12.95 -13.71 19.23
C LEU A 175 13.64 -14.99 19.71
N TRP A 176 13.39 -15.39 20.96
CA TRP A 176 14.06 -16.56 21.60
C TRP A 176 13.08 -17.32 22.50
N GLU A 177 11.96 -17.75 21.92
CA GLU A 177 10.92 -18.49 22.61
C GLU A 177 11.47 -19.56 23.55
N GLY A 178 11.08 -19.47 24.83
CA GLY A 178 11.47 -20.44 25.85
C GLY A 178 12.90 -20.31 26.40
N ASP A 179 13.68 -19.26 26.07
CA ASP A 179 14.99 -19.03 26.68
C ASP A 179 14.81 -18.56 28.14
N PRO A 180 15.24 -19.36 29.15
CA PRO A 180 15.02 -19.02 30.55
C PRO A 180 15.96 -17.93 31.08
N ASP A 181 17.04 -17.59 30.35
CA ASP A 181 18.03 -16.60 30.80
C ASP A 181 17.68 -15.19 30.30
N MET A 182 16.76 -14.53 31.01
CA MET A 182 16.35 -13.16 30.71
C MET A 182 17.52 -12.15 30.77
N ALA A 183 18.55 -12.39 31.59
CA ALA A 183 19.72 -11.50 31.65
C ALA A 183 20.56 -11.58 30.37
N ALA A 184 20.76 -12.81 29.86
CA ALA A 184 21.38 -13.02 28.55
C ALA A 184 20.52 -12.41 27.42
N CYS A 185 19.21 -12.59 27.43
CA CYS A 185 18.29 -11.98 26.44
C CYS A 185 18.40 -10.45 26.44
N LYS A 186 18.36 -9.80 27.61
CA LYS A 186 18.56 -8.35 27.72
C LYS A 186 19.91 -7.87 27.17
N THR A 187 20.94 -8.66 27.33
CA THR A 187 22.27 -8.35 26.77
C THR A 187 22.29 -8.48 25.26
N ARG A 188 21.65 -9.52 24.68
CA ARG A 188 21.49 -9.69 23.23
C ARG A 188 20.68 -8.53 22.65
N ILE A 189 19.54 -8.16 23.28
CA ILE A 189 18.71 -7.03 22.84
C ILE A 189 19.53 -5.73 22.78
N ARG A 190 20.36 -5.44 23.80
CA ARG A 190 21.23 -4.25 23.79
C ARG A 190 22.19 -4.25 22.61
N SER A 191 22.78 -5.41 22.30
CA SER A 191 23.67 -5.56 21.14
C SER A 191 22.93 -5.34 19.82
N LEU A 192 21.72 -5.92 19.65
CA LEU A 192 20.90 -5.73 18.44
C LEU A 192 20.44 -4.27 18.27
N LEU A 193 20.10 -3.60 19.37
CA LEU A 193 19.78 -2.16 19.35
C LEU A 193 20.96 -1.29 18.96
N HIS A 194 22.18 -1.69 19.36
CA HIS A 194 23.39 -0.99 18.92
C HIS A 194 23.59 -1.10 17.42
N ASP A 195 23.40 -2.30 16.84
CA ASP A 195 23.47 -2.49 15.40
C ASP A 195 22.40 -1.69 14.66
N LEU A 196 21.14 -1.71 15.13
CA LEU A 196 20.07 -0.91 14.55
C LEU A 196 20.40 0.58 14.58
N LYS A 197 20.94 1.07 15.71
CA LYS A 197 21.38 2.45 15.83
C LYS A 197 22.45 2.80 14.79
N ASN A 198 23.44 1.94 14.60
CA ASN A 198 24.52 2.15 13.62
C ASN A 198 23.94 2.13 12.20
N THR A 199 23.05 1.18 11.90
CA THR A 199 22.38 1.07 10.60
C THR A 199 21.61 2.36 10.29
N PHE A 200 20.76 2.84 11.21
CA PHE A 200 19.96 4.04 10.97
C PHE A 200 20.81 5.33 10.98
N SER A 201 21.84 5.40 11.80
CA SER A 201 22.77 6.54 11.80
C SER A 201 23.53 6.67 10.48
N SER A 202 23.85 5.54 9.81
CA SER A 202 24.52 5.56 8.50
C SER A 202 23.71 6.20 7.38
N ILE A 203 22.38 6.30 7.57
CA ILE A 203 21.44 6.94 6.64
C ILE A 203 20.83 8.24 7.19
N GLY A 204 21.36 8.75 8.32
CA GLY A 204 20.92 10.02 8.92
C GLY A 204 19.66 9.95 9.79
N LEU A 205 19.11 8.75 10.07
CA LEU A 205 17.92 8.53 10.90
C LEU A 205 18.29 8.19 12.36
N ASN A 206 18.85 9.16 13.10
CA ASN A 206 19.36 8.94 14.46
C ASN A 206 18.29 8.72 15.53
N ASP A 207 17.07 9.18 15.29
CA ASP A 207 15.95 9.32 16.24
C ASP A 207 14.82 8.32 15.99
N ILE A 208 15.02 7.34 15.10
CA ILE A 208 13.99 6.36 14.76
C ILE A 208 13.74 5.35 15.90
N LEU A 209 14.72 5.13 16.77
CA LEU A 209 14.60 4.23 17.92
C LEU A 209 14.26 5.01 19.18
N ILE A 210 13.14 4.66 19.80
CA ILE A 210 12.72 5.19 21.10
C ILE A 210 13.20 4.22 22.18
N ARG A 211 13.91 4.76 23.18
CA ARG A 211 14.32 4.00 24.36
C ARG A 211 13.95 4.74 25.65
N LYS A 212 13.08 4.13 26.45
CA LYS A 212 12.65 4.66 27.75
C LYS A 212 12.87 3.59 28.82
N ARG A 213 13.95 3.67 29.60
CA ARG A 213 14.36 2.66 30.59
C ARG A 213 14.48 1.26 29.94
N ASP A 214 13.63 0.30 30.36
CA ASP A 214 13.59 -1.09 29.83
C ASP A 214 12.56 -1.27 28.70
N ARG A 215 12.05 -0.17 28.14
CA ARG A 215 11.08 -0.16 27.05
C ARG A 215 11.69 0.36 25.76
N ILE A 216 11.35 -0.30 24.66
CA ILE A 216 11.92 -0.07 23.33
C ILE A 216 10.77 0.10 22.34
N GLY A 217 10.88 1.07 21.46
CA GLY A 217 9.91 1.34 20.40
C GLY A 217 10.55 2.03 19.22
N ILE A 218 9.72 2.45 18.29
CA ILE A 218 10.13 3.19 17.08
C ILE A 218 9.30 4.47 16.92
N GLU A 219 9.92 5.46 16.29
CA GLU A 219 9.23 6.70 15.87
C GLU A 219 8.59 6.46 14.51
N THR A 220 7.25 6.34 14.48
CA THR A 220 6.51 5.93 13.29
C THR A 220 6.37 7.04 12.26
N ASP A 221 6.47 8.31 12.66
CA ASP A 221 6.38 9.45 11.74
C ASP A 221 7.51 9.47 10.71
N ARG A 222 8.63 8.79 11.00
CA ARG A 222 9.78 8.63 10.11
C ARG A 222 9.69 7.40 9.21
N ILE A 223 8.58 6.66 9.29
CA ILE A 223 8.41 5.38 8.60
C ILE A 223 7.19 5.46 7.69
N GLU A 224 7.36 4.99 6.47
CA GLU A 224 6.29 4.69 5.53
C GLU A 224 6.17 3.17 5.41
N CYS A 225 5.06 2.62 5.90
CA CYS A 225 4.87 1.19 6.06
C CYS A 225 3.54 0.75 5.47
N ASP A 226 3.55 -0.27 4.61
CA ASP A 226 2.34 -0.86 4.01
C ASP A 226 1.36 -1.39 5.07
N TYR A 227 1.87 -2.01 6.14
CA TYR A 227 1.05 -2.47 7.27
C TYR A 227 0.33 -1.29 7.98
N TYR A 228 1.02 -0.18 8.25
CA TYR A 228 0.39 0.97 8.88
C TYR A 228 -0.65 1.63 7.97
N ARG A 229 -0.34 1.74 6.69
CA ARG A 229 -1.28 2.24 5.67
C ARG A 229 -2.51 1.35 5.58
N PHE A 230 -2.34 0.02 5.60
CA PHE A 230 -3.44 -0.95 5.66
C PHE A 230 -4.33 -0.73 6.89
N LEU A 231 -3.73 -0.52 8.07
CA LEU A 231 -4.49 -0.25 9.31
C LEU A 231 -5.31 1.04 9.23
N MET A 232 -4.83 2.03 8.47
CA MET A 232 -5.54 3.29 8.21
C MET A 232 -6.61 3.17 7.12
N GLY A 233 -6.71 2.02 6.43
CA GLY A 233 -7.66 1.80 5.34
C GLY A 233 -7.19 2.34 4.00
N ASP A 234 -5.88 2.58 3.84
CA ASP A 234 -5.30 2.99 2.57
C ASP A 234 -5.58 1.96 1.48
N VAL A 235 -6.18 2.41 0.37
CA VAL A 235 -6.69 1.55 -0.69
C VAL A 235 -5.58 0.73 -1.35
N GLN A 236 -4.40 1.32 -1.58
CA GLN A 236 -3.28 0.57 -2.18
C GLN A 236 -2.72 -0.48 -1.23
N ALA A 237 -2.52 -0.13 0.03
CA ALA A 237 -2.01 -1.07 1.01
C ALA A 237 -2.98 -2.24 1.21
N VAL A 238 -4.29 -1.93 1.20
CA VAL A 238 -5.33 -2.96 1.27
C VAL A 238 -5.35 -3.85 0.02
N ASN A 239 -5.18 -3.27 -1.17
CA ASN A 239 -5.07 -4.03 -2.42
C ASN A 239 -3.77 -4.84 -2.54
N ALA A 240 -2.68 -4.36 -1.96
CA ALA A 240 -1.39 -5.03 -1.96
C ALA A 240 -1.30 -6.19 -0.95
N PHE A 241 -2.25 -6.29 -0.02
CA PHE A 241 -2.30 -7.40 0.93
C PHE A 241 -2.91 -8.63 0.26
N HIS A 242 -2.14 -9.71 0.17
CA HIS A 242 -2.54 -10.98 -0.44
C HIS A 242 -2.51 -12.15 0.57
N GLY A 243 -2.81 -11.87 1.84
CA GLY A 243 -2.83 -12.87 2.90
C GLY A 243 -1.45 -13.29 3.39
N GLU A 244 -0.39 -12.55 3.04
CA GLU A 244 0.97 -12.80 3.52
C GLU A 244 1.50 -11.60 4.29
N TYR A 245 2.08 -11.86 5.46
CA TYR A 245 2.61 -10.83 6.36
C TYR A 245 3.85 -11.34 7.06
N MET A 246 5.00 -10.69 6.81
CA MET A 246 6.30 -11.02 7.42
C MET A 246 6.57 -12.54 7.47
N SER A 247 6.33 -13.26 6.37
CA SER A 247 6.27 -14.73 6.28
C SER A 247 7.55 -15.46 6.76
N GLN A 248 8.66 -14.73 6.93
CA GLN A 248 9.90 -15.27 7.47
C GLN A 248 9.94 -15.36 9.01
N TYR A 249 8.92 -14.84 9.72
CA TYR A 249 8.88 -14.79 11.19
C TYR A 249 7.61 -15.44 11.75
N SER A 250 7.77 -16.51 12.51
CA SER A 250 6.65 -17.25 13.12
C SER A 250 5.82 -16.41 14.10
N TRP A 251 6.46 -15.51 14.85
CA TRP A 251 5.78 -14.62 15.79
C TRP A 251 4.83 -13.61 15.10
N ALA A 252 4.89 -13.46 13.78
CA ALA A 252 4.00 -12.59 13.01
C ALA A 252 2.65 -13.23 12.67
N GLU A 253 2.49 -14.55 12.80
CA GLU A 253 1.25 -15.29 12.49
C GLU A 253 -0.01 -14.72 13.18
N PRO A 254 0.01 -14.34 14.47
CA PRO A 254 -1.17 -13.76 15.11
C PRO A 254 -1.62 -12.43 14.49
N THR A 255 -0.67 -11.61 14.02
CA THR A 255 -0.98 -10.36 13.31
C THR A 255 -1.51 -10.65 11.91
N MET A 256 -0.91 -11.60 11.18
CA MET A 256 -1.43 -12.05 9.89
C MET A 256 -2.88 -12.51 9.99
N GLY A 257 -3.24 -13.35 10.97
CA GLY A 257 -4.61 -13.79 11.19
C GLY A 257 -5.60 -12.63 11.41
N LYS A 258 -5.19 -11.60 12.15
CA LYS A 258 -6.00 -10.39 12.35
C LYS A 258 -6.18 -9.58 11.06
N LEU A 259 -5.14 -9.51 10.22
CA LEU A 259 -5.20 -8.78 8.95
C LEU A 259 -6.14 -9.49 7.97
N VAL A 260 -6.06 -10.81 7.84
CA VAL A 260 -6.96 -11.62 7.01
C VAL A 260 -8.41 -11.46 7.47
N PHE A 261 -8.66 -11.60 8.78
CA PHE A 261 -10.00 -11.38 9.34
C PHE A 261 -10.53 -9.97 9.07
N ARG A 262 -9.67 -8.96 9.17
CA ARG A 262 -10.03 -7.58 8.89
C ARG A 262 -10.28 -7.36 7.39
N GLU A 263 -9.52 -7.99 6.52
CA GLU A 263 -9.74 -7.96 5.08
C GLU A 263 -11.09 -8.57 4.72
N GLU A 264 -11.41 -9.75 5.21
CA GLU A 264 -12.67 -10.45 4.94
C GLU A 264 -13.89 -9.67 5.46
N ASN A 265 -13.75 -8.94 6.57
CA ASN A 265 -14.81 -8.19 7.21
C ASN A 265 -14.80 -6.69 6.90
N SER A 266 -13.89 -6.19 6.08
CA SER A 266 -13.74 -4.76 5.77
C SER A 266 -14.85 -4.15 4.89
N GLY A 267 -16.00 -4.83 4.77
CA GLY A 267 -17.28 -4.17 4.48
C GLY A 267 -17.70 -3.10 5.50
N ALA A 268 -16.93 -2.89 6.59
CA ALA A 268 -17.24 -2.00 7.70
C ALA A 268 -16.02 -1.28 8.26
N PHE A 269 -15.35 -0.40 7.45
CA PHE A 269 -14.52 0.63 8.06
C PHE A 269 -15.42 1.76 8.56
N PRO A 270 -15.45 2.07 9.88
CA PRO A 270 -16.09 3.29 10.34
C PRO A 270 -15.25 4.48 9.83
N VAL A 271 -15.86 5.30 8.98
CA VAL A 271 -15.37 6.64 8.66
C VAL A 271 -15.26 7.38 10.00
N ARG A 272 -14.05 7.63 10.49
CA ARG A 272 -13.84 8.58 11.58
C ARG A 272 -14.15 9.97 11.03
N ARG A 273 -15.17 10.60 11.62
CA ARG A 273 -15.52 12.00 11.45
C ARG A 273 -14.40 12.90 11.97
#